data_a6c685844fe5c53742198ab3f5934c00
#
_entry.id   a6c685844fe5c53742198ab3f5934c00
#
_cell.length_a   1.000
_cell.length_b   1.000
_cell.length_c   1.000
_cell.angle_alpha   90.00
_cell.angle_beta   90.00
_cell.angle_gamma   90.00
#
_symmetry.space_group_name_H-M   'P 1'
#
loop_
_entity.id
_entity.type
_entity.pdbx_description
1 polymer ?
#
loop_
_entity_poly.entity_id
_entity_poly.type
_entity_poly.pdbx_seq_one_letter_code
_entity_poly.pdbx_strand_id
1 'polypeptide(L)'
;MQQITKVIFSSLICNTLLWYDHMLFGHLINIIGSVFFPSDDQLTSVLKAFGVFAVGFLMRPVGAAIFGHIGDKHGRRVALLLSIILMTLSTVLIAFVPGYQSIGILASMLVVCLRLLQGISLGGEAGNAPFLIEHAPKNKKGFFGSIEVLSAIFGSVLSLIAVLICKKVSDFESWGWRLPFIFSLAMGLISIYMRYILDESPEYKRQKNPSKLPLKELLNSYKKPFLISVGVDIVENSSLYIYLVFFNVLTNKILTVNTHFN
;
A
#
# COMPACT_ATOMS: atom_id res chain seq x y z
N MET A 1 24.30 2.64 17.98
CA MET A 1 23.60 1.37 17.78
C MET A 1 22.09 1.47 18.08
N GLN A 2 21.67 1.97 19.22
CA GLN A 2 20.23 2.09 19.57
C GLN A 2 19.37 2.88 18.57
N GLN A 3 19.87 3.96 17.99
CA GLN A 3 19.11 4.79 17.03
C GLN A 3 18.85 4.06 15.71
N ILE A 4 19.83 3.36 15.18
CA ILE A 4 19.70 2.56 13.95
C ILE A 4 18.66 1.46 14.14
N THR A 5 18.69 0.76 15.27
CA THR A 5 17.70 -0.28 15.59
C THR A 5 16.28 0.28 15.64
N LYS A 6 16.09 1.46 16.27
CA LYS A 6 14.78 2.13 16.29
C LYS A 6 14.27 2.47 14.88
N VAL A 7 15.14 2.96 14.01
CA VAL A 7 14.78 3.29 12.61
C VAL A 7 14.35 2.03 11.86
N ILE A 8 15.10 0.93 11.96
CA ILE A 8 14.76 -0.34 11.32
C ILE A 8 13.39 -0.84 11.80
N PHE A 9 13.20 -0.99 13.11
CA PHE A 9 11.94 -1.50 13.66
C PHE A 9 10.74 -0.61 13.33
N SER A 10 10.90 0.71 13.45
CA SER A 10 9.82 1.63 13.10
C SER A 10 9.47 1.56 11.62
N SER A 11 10.46 1.57 10.73
CA SER A 11 10.20 1.46 9.29
C SER A 11 9.58 0.12 8.92
N LEU A 12 10.06 -0.98 9.49
CA LEU A 12 9.50 -2.31 9.28
C LEU A 12 8.03 -2.36 9.72
N ILE A 13 7.71 -1.93 10.95
CA ILE A 13 6.35 -1.93 11.48
C ILE A 13 5.45 -1.03 10.63
N CYS A 14 5.84 0.22 10.40
CA CYS A 14 5.01 1.18 9.68
C CYS A 14 4.72 0.72 8.25
N ASN A 15 5.72 0.20 7.56
CA ASN A 15 5.55 -0.29 6.20
C ASN A 15 4.71 -1.58 6.14
N THR A 16 4.92 -2.49 7.09
CA THR A 16 4.07 -3.68 7.24
C THR A 16 2.60 -3.30 7.39
N LEU A 17 2.30 -2.32 8.24
CA LEU A 17 0.92 -1.91 8.50
C LEU A 17 0.30 -1.14 7.30
N LEU A 18 1.10 -0.37 6.58
CA LEU A 18 0.67 0.28 5.35
C LEU A 18 0.30 -0.73 4.26
N TRP A 19 1.11 -1.77 4.08
CA TRP A 19 0.81 -2.85 3.14
C TRP A 19 -0.33 -3.76 3.60
N TYR A 20 -0.50 -3.95 4.91
CA TYR A 20 -1.69 -4.58 5.48
C TYR A 20 -2.96 -3.86 5.01
N ASP A 21 -3.03 -2.55 5.22
CA ASP A 21 -4.17 -1.71 4.85
C ASP A 21 -4.46 -1.76 3.35
N HIS A 22 -3.40 -1.72 2.54
CA HIS A 22 -3.55 -1.77 1.08
C HIS A 22 -4.09 -3.12 0.59
N MET A 23 -3.58 -4.23 1.13
CA MET A 23 -3.93 -5.58 0.69
C MET A 23 -5.29 -6.07 1.18
N LEU A 24 -5.85 -5.49 2.26
CA LEU A 24 -7.18 -5.85 2.76
C LEU A 24 -8.25 -5.79 1.67
N PHE A 25 -8.24 -4.75 0.86
CA PHE A 25 -9.19 -4.60 -0.24
C PHE A 25 -9.08 -5.76 -1.25
N GLY A 26 -7.87 -6.15 -1.60
CA GLY A 26 -7.61 -7.27 -2.52
C GLY A 26 -8.08 -8.61 -1.96
N HIS A 27 -7.81 -8.88 -0.67
CA HIS A 27 -8.23 -10.13 -0.02
C HIS A 27 -9.76 -10.22 0.19
N LEU A 28 -10.45 -9.09 0.25
CA LEU A 28 -11.91 -8.99 0.41
C LEU A 28 -12.64 -8.62 -0.88
N ILE A 29 -11.98 -8.71 -2.03
CA ILE A 29 -12.49 -8.18 -3.31
C ILE A 29 -13.84 -8.76 -3.72
N ASN A 30 -14.10 -10.04 -3.41
CA ASN A 30 -15.38 -10.69 -3.69
C ASN A 30 -16.53 -10.06 -2.90
N ILE A 31 -16.31 -9.80 -1.61
CA ILE A 31 -17.30 -9.19 -0.72
C ILE A 31 -17.49 -7.72 -1.09
N ILE A 32 -16.41 -7.00 -1.34
CA ILE A 32 -16.45 -5.60 -1.77
C ILE A 32 -17.22 -5.48 -3.09
N GLY A 33 -17.00 -6.41 -4.03
CA GLY A 33 -17.74 -6.48 -5.29
C GLY A 33 -19.25 -6.62 -5.06
N SER A 34 -19.68 -7.57 -4.26
CA SER A 34 -21.11 -7.80 -3.99
C SER A 34 -21.77 -6.67 -3.17
N VAL A 35 -21.06 -6.08 -2.21
CA VAL A 35 -21.60 -5.04 -1.32
C VAL A 35 -21.69 -3.67 -1.99
N PHE A 36 -20.68 -3.29 -2.79
CA PHE A 36 -20.58 -1.93 -3.33
C PHE A 36 -20.77 -1.83 -4.84
N PHE A 37 -20.64 -2.93 -5.59
CA PHE A 37 -20.75 -2.98 -7.05
C PHE A 37 -21.66 -4.11 -7.50
N PRO A 38 -22.90 -4.24 -6.98
CA PRO A 38 -23.78 -5.33 -7.34
C PRO A 38 -24.04 -5.36 -8.84
N SER A 39 -24.19 -6.56 -9.38
CA SER A 39 -24.54 -6.84 -10.78
C SER A 39 -25.25 -8.17 -10.84
N ASP A 40 -26.06 -8.40 -11.87
CA ASP A 40 -26.78 -9.65 -12.09
C ASP A 40 -25.80 -10.85 -12.19
N ASP A 41 -24.60 -10.61 -12.70
CA ASP A 41 -23.53 -11.59 -12.74
C ASP A 41 -22.45 -11.28 -11.67
N GLN A 42 -22.15 -12.28 -10.83
CA GLN A 42 -21.14 -12.18 -9.76
C GLN A 42 -19.75 -11.85 -10.32
N LEU A 43 -19.37 -12.41 -11.46
CA LEU A 43 -18.09 -12.14 -12.09
C LEU A 43 -17.95 -10.66 -12.45
N THR A 44 -19.00 -10.06 -12.97
CA THR A 44 -19.05 -8.62 -13.29
C THR A 44 -18.87 -7.75 -12.05
N SER A 45 -19.47 -8.11 -10.91
CA SER A 45 -19.28 -7.41 -9.63
C SER A 45 -17.82 -7.45 -9.17
N VAL A 46 -17.20 -8.61 -9.27
CA VAL A 46 -15.79 -8.82 -8.91
C VAL A 46 -14.87 -8.04 -9.86
N LEU A 47 -15.13 -8.05 -11.17
CA LEU A 47 -14.35 -7.30 -12.16
C LEU A 47 -14.42 -5.79 -11.91
N LYS A 48 -15.60 -5.25 -11.54
CA LYS A 48 -15.75 -3.84 -11.15
C LYS A 48 -14.88 -3.53 -9.93
N ALA A 49 -14.87 -4.39 -8.90
CA ALA A 49 -14.04 -4.22 -7.72
C ALA A 49 -12.53 -4.31 -8.04
N PHE A 50 -12.12 -5.20 -8.96
CA PHE A 50 -10.74 -5.23 -9.47
C PHE A 50 -10.36 -3.94 -10.21
N GLY A 51 -11.27 -3.39 -11.00
CA GLY A 51 -11.07 -2.09 -11.66
C GLY A 51 -10.79 -0.99 -10.64
N VAL A 52 -11.57 -0.93 -9.56
CA VAL A 52 -11.36 0.02 -8.46
C VAL A 52 -10.05 -0.24 -7.71
N PHE A 53 -9.67 -1.50 -7.52
CA PHE A 53 -8.37 -1.85 -6.96
C PHE A 53 -7.23 -1.33 -7.83
N ALA A 54 -7.31 -1.52 -9.14
CA ALA A 54 -6.32 -1.07 -10.11
C ALA A 54 -6.20 0.47 -10.17
N VAL A 55 -7.34 1.18 -10.07
CA VAL A 55 -7.36 2.66 -10.03
C VAL A 55 -6.54 3.21 -8.85
N GLY A 56 -6.51 2.51 -7.71
CA GLY A 56 -5.63 2.85 -6.60
C GLY A 56 -4.15 2.86 -7.00
N PHE A 57 -3.70 1.91 -7.81
CA PHE A 57 -2.32 1.89 -8.31
C PHE A 57 -2.00 3.05 -9.25
N LEU A 58 -2.95 3.49 -10.07
CA LEU A 58 -2.77 4.64 -10.97
C LEU A 58 -2.54 5.95 -10.21
N MET A 59 -2.98 6.04 -8.95
CA MET A 59 -2.77 7.21 -8.10
C MET A 59 -1.40 7.22 -7.37
N ARG A 60 -0.64 6.12 -7.39
CA ARG A 60 0.70 6.05 -6.76
C ARG A 60 1.68 7.10 -7.30
N PRO A 61 1.82 7.32 -8.61
CA PRO A 61 2.70 8.38 -9.13
C PRO A 61 2.31 9.78 -8.64
N VAL A 62 1.00 10.06 -8.55
CA VAL A 62 0.48 11.32 -8.01
C VAL A 62 0.88 11.47 -6.54
N GLY A 63 0.67 10.41 -5.76
CA GLY A 63 1.08 10.36 -4.36
C GLY A 63 2.59 10.52 -4.18
N ALA A 64 3.40 9.83 -4.99
CA ALA A 64 4.86 9.96 -4.96
C ALA A 64 5.31 11.40 -5.25
N ALA A 65 4.67 12.09 -6.19
CA ALA A 65 4.96 13.49 -6.48
C ALA A 65 4.59 14.42 -5.30
N ILE A 66 3.41 14.21 -4.69
CA ILE A 66 2.93 15.00 -3.55
C ILE A 66 3.83 14.78 -2.33
N PHE A 67 3.98 13.54 -1.90
CA PHE A 67 4.75 13.20 -0.70
C PHE A 67 6.26 13.36 -0.89
N GLY A 68 6.77 13.17 -2.12
CA GLY A 68 8.15 13.50 -2.46
C GLY A 68 8.40 14.99 -2.27
N HIS A 69 7.53 15.86 -2.79
CA HIS A 69 7.64 17.31 -2.59
C HIS A 69 7.55 17.71 -1.10
N ILE A 70 6.62 17.10 -0.35
CA ILE A 70 6.51 17.33 1.09
C ILE A 70 7.80 16.87 1.80
N GLY A 71 8.32 15.69 1.44
CA GLY A 71 9.53 15.13 2.02
C GLY A 71 10.78 15.99 1.78
N ASP A 72 10.90 16.55 0.60
CA ASP A 72 12.03 17.43 0.26
C ASP A 72 11.92 18.81 0.93
N LYS A 73 10.70 19.31 1.14
CA LYS A 73 10.46 20.64 1.71
C LYS A 73 10.32 20.65 3.24
N HIS A 74 9.63 19.66 3.80
CA HIS A 74 9.27 19.63 5.23
C HIS A 74 9.92 18.47 6.00
N GLY A 75 10.65 17.62 5.32
CA GLY A 75 11.32 16.45 5.90
C GLY A 75 10.67 15.13 5.55
N ARG A 76 11.50 14.12 5.42
CA ARG A 76 11.07 12.77 5.05
C ARG A 76 10.14 12.14 6.09
N ARG A 77 10.43 12.38 7.38
CA ARG A 77 9.59 11.95 8.49
C ARG A 77 8.16 12.48 8.38
N VAL A 78 8.00 13.77 8.06
CA VAL A 78 6.68 14.41 7.94
C VAL A 78 5.89 13.82 6.78
N ALA A 79 6.51 13.63 5.62
CA ALA A 79 5.87 13.01 4.45
C ALA A 79 5.37 11.60 4.77
N LEU A 80 6.22 10.76 5.38
CA LEU A 80 5.86 9.40 5.80
C LEU A 80 4.76 9.37 6.86
N LEU A 81 4.76 10.31 7.80
CA LEU A 81 3.70 10.41 8.80
C LEU A 81 2.35 10.74 8.17
N LEU A 82 2.32 11.72 7.28
CA LEU A 82 1.09 12.14 6.60
C LEU A 82 0.55 11.02 5.68
N SER A 83 1.44 10.26 5.00
CA SER A 83 1.01 9.12 4.20
C SER A 83 0.35 8.04 5.04
N ILE A 84 0.90 7.69 6.21
CA ILE A 84 0.31 6.70 7.11
C ILE A 84 -1.06 7.18 7.63
N ILE A 85 -1.19 8.44 8.01
CA ILE A 85 -2.47 9.00 8.47
C ILE A 85 -3.52 8.89 7.36
N LEU A 86 -3.16 9.26 6.12
CA LEU A 86 -4.07 9.20 4.98
C LEU A 86 -4.48 7.76 4.67
N MET A 87 -3.55 6.79 4.71
CA MET A 87 -3.84 5.37 4.50
C MET A 87 -4.80 4.84 5.55
N THR A 88 -4.46 5.00 6.82
CA THR A 88 -5.26 4.50 7.94
C THR A 88 -6.68 5.08 7.91
N LEU A 89 -6.79 6.41 7.72
CA LEU A 89 -8.10 7.07 7.66
C LEU A 89 -8.94 6.52 6.51
N SER A 90 -8.37 6.42 5.31
CA SER A 90 -9.08 5.91 4.14
C SER A 90 -9.49 4.45 4.33
N THR A 91 -8.64 3.62 4.94
CA THR A 91 -8.93 2.20 5.20
C THR A 91 -10.05 2.04 6.22
N VAL A 92 -9.98 2.74 7.33
CA VAL A 92 -11.00 2.70 8.39
C VAL A 92 -12.35 3.19 7.87
N LEU A 93 -12.36 4.26 7.08
CA LEU A 93 -13.59 4.80 6.51
C LEU A 93 -14.31 3.81 5.59
N ILE A 94 -13.60 2.93 4.87
CA ILE A 94 -14.24 1.88 4.05
C ILE A 94 -15.15 0.99 4.91
N ALA A 95 -14.77 0.68 6.16
CA ALA A 95 -15.58 -0.14 7.05
C ALA A 95 -16.94 0.51 7.41
N PHE A 96 -17.02 1.83 7.37
CA PHE A 96 -18.23 2.58 7.74
C PHE A 96 -19.11 2.98 6.56
N VAL A 97 -18.64 2.75 5.31
CA VAL A 97 -19.46 3.03 4.12
C VAL A 97 -20.67 2.08 4.11
N PRO A 98 -21.91 2.61 4.04
CA PRO A 98 -23.10 1.77 3.84
C PRO A 98 -23.04 1.07 2.47
N GLY A 99 -23.61 -0.15 2.39
CA GLY A 99 -23.64 -0.89 1.12
C GLY A 99 -24.51 -0.22 0.04
N TYR A 100 -24.37 -0.69 -1.20
CA TYR A 100 -25.12 -0.19 -2.35
C TYR A 100 -26.64 -0.26 -2.13
N GLN A 101 -27.12 -1.29 -1.44
CA GLN A 101 -28.56 -1.43 -1.15
C GLN A 101 -29.12 -0.30 -0.29
N SER A 102 -28.29 0.36 0.51
CA SER A 102 -28.71 1.44 1.43
C SER A 102 -28.65 2.82 0.78
N ILE A 103 -27.59 3.14 0.06
CA ILE A 103 -27.32 4.49 -0.47
C ILE A 103 -27.04 4.51 -1.99
N GLY A 104 -27.30 3.39 -2.67
CA GLY A 104 -27.17 3.30 -4.12
C GLY A 104 -25.75 3.56 -4.62
N ILE A 105 -25.65 4.24 -5.76
CA ILE A 105 -24.38 4.52 -6.44
C ILE A 105 -23.40 5.35 -5.59
N LEU A 106 -23.91 6.09 -4.61
CA LEU A 106 -23.07 6.88 -3.68
C LEU A 106 -22.11 5.97 -2.90
N ALA A 107 -22.53 4.75 -2.54
CA ALA A 107 -21.66 3.76 -1.89
C ALA A 107 -20.44 3.43 -2.76
N SER A 108 -20.69 3.15 -4.05
CA SER A 108 -19.62 2.85 -5.02
C SER A 108 -18.67 4.05 -5.18
N MET A 109 -19.22 5.26 -5.31
CA MET A 109 -18.42 6.48 -5.46
C MET A 109 -17.54 6.75 -4.24
N LEU A 110 -18.08 6.58 -3.03
CA LEU A 110 -17.32 6.74 -1.79
C LEU A 110 -16.15 5.76 -1.70
N VAL A 111 -16.39 4.47 -2.01
CA VAL A 111 -15.33 3.46 -2.00
C VAL A 111 -14.26 3.77 -3.05
N VAL A 112 -14.65 4.21 -4.25
CA VAL A 112 -13.69 4.64 -5.29
C VAL A 112 -12.85 5.82 -4.79
N CYS A 113 -13.47 6.85 -4.21
CA CYS A 113 -12.75 8.00 -3.65
C CYS A 113 -11.77 7.57 -2.55
N LEU A 114 -12.21 6.72 -1.62
CA LEU A 114 -11.34 6.21 -0.56
C LEU A 114 -10.18 5.39 -1.13
N ARG A 115 -10.43 4.62 -2.18
CA ARG A 115 -9.38 3.84 -2.87
C ARG A 115 -8.37 4.73 -3.60
N LEU A 116 -8.81 5.84 -4.20
CA LEU A 116 -7.92 6.86 -4.76
C LEU A 116 -7.02 7.47 -3.68
N LEU A 117 -7.58 7.79 -2.51
CA LEU A 117 -6.81 8.32 -1.37
C LEU A 117 -5.79 7.30 -0.84
N GLN A 118 -6.16 6.01 -0.76
CA GLN A 118 -5.21 4.94 -0.43
C GLN A 118 -4.08 4.86 -1.46
N GLY A 119 -4.38 4.97 -2.75
CA GLY A 119 -3.38 5.00 -3.81
C GLY A 119 -2.40 6.17 -3.70
N ILE A 120 -2.91 7.37 -3.40
CA ILE A 120 -2.08 8.55 -3.12
C ILE A 120 -1.18 8.29 -1.90
N SER A 121 -1.74 7.76 -0.82
CA SER A 121 -0.99 7.41 0.38
C SER A 121 0.14 6.43 0.09
N LEU A 122 -0.16 5.37 -0.67
CA LEU A 122 0.82 4.36 -1.05
C LEU A 122 1.99 4.95 -1.87
N GLY A 123 1.73 6.01 -2.65
CA GLY A 123 2.78 6.77 -3.32
C GLY A 123 3.78 7.43 -2.36
N GLY A 124 3.33 7.77 -1.14
CA GLY A 124 4.19 8.32 -0.09
C GLY A 124 5.18 7.29 0.50
N GLU A 125 4.87 5.99 0.39
CA GLU A 125 5.76 4.90 0.78
C GLU A 125 7.10 4.95 0.06
N ALA A 126 7.14 5.42 -1.18
CA ALA A 126 8.37 5.55 -1.96
C ALA A 126 9.49 6.31 -1.21
N GLY A 127 9.14 7.11 -0.19
CA GLY A 127 10.07 7.76 0.72
C GLY A 127 10.68 6.84 1.79
N ASN A 128 10.15 5.63 2.01
CA ASN A 128 10.60 4.75 3.10
C ASN A 128 11.96 4.10 2.80
N ALA A 129 12.18 3.60 1.58
CA ALA A 129 13.48 3.05 1.18
C ALA A 129 14.62 4.08 1.27
N PRO A 130 14.49 5.29 0.68
CA PRO A 130 15.47 6.35 0.90
C PRO A 130 15.70 6.67 2.38
N PHE A 131 14.64 6.78 3.18
CA PHE A 131 14.75 7.04 4.62
C PHE A 131 15.59 5.97 5.34
N LEU A 132 15.35 4.68 5.04
CA LEU A 132 16.13 3.57 5.58
C LEU A 132 17.59 3.61 5.14
N ILE A 133 17.83 3.84 3.84
CA ILE A 133 19.16 3.85 3.25
C ILE A 133 19.99 5.04 3.75
N GLU A 134 19.36 6.20 3.99
CA GLU A 134 20.01 7.40 4.54
C GLU A 134 20.49 7.20 5.98
N HIS A 135 19.85 6.31 6.75
CA HIS A 135 20.27 5.92 8.09
C HIS A 135 21.24 4.73 8.12
N ALA A 136 21.45 4.06 6.98
CA ALA A 136 22.24 2.85 6.89
C ALA A 136 23.74 3.15 6.94
N PRO A 137 24.57 2.30 7.60
CA PRO A 137 26.00 2.30 7.43
C PRO A 137 26.37 2.04 5.96
N LYS A 138 27.49 2.65 5.49
CA LYS A 138 27.91 2.59 4.07
C LYS A 138 27.92 1.17 3.49
N ASN A 139 28.30 0.17 4.30
CA ASN A 139 28.47 -1.23 3.86
C ASN A 139 27.18 -2.08 4.01
N LYS A 140 26.05 -1.50 4.47
CA LYS A 140 24.82 -2.23 4.75
C LYS A 140 23.59 -1.67 4.03
N LYS A 141 23.77 -0.81 3.04
CA LYS A 141 22.66 -0.15 2.33
C LYS A 141 21.70 -1.15 1.68
N GLY A 142 22.21 -2.20 1.03
CA GLY A 142 21.38 -3.25 0.44
C GLY A 142 20.53 -4.00 1.48
N PHE A 143 21.10 -4.34 2.63
CA PHE A 143 20.33 -4.96 3.73
C PHE A 143 19.21 -4.04 4.25
N PHE A 144 19.48 -2.74 4.39
CA PHE A 144 18.44 -1.79 4.81
C PHE A 144 17.35 -1.62 3.76
N GLY A 145 17.69 -1.63 2.46
CA GLY A 145 16.72 -1.61 1.37
C GLY A 145 15.84 -2.87 1.34
N SER A 146 16.40 -4.05 1.62
CA SER A 146 15.62 -5.31 1.65
C SER A 146 14.57 -5.37 2.77
N ILE A 147 14.72 -4.59 3.84
CA ILE A 147 13.73 -4.48 4.93
C ILE A 147 12.40 -3.96 4.40
N GLU A 148 12.41 -3.07 3.41
CA GLU A 148 11.19 -2.55 2.79
C GLU A 148 10.39 -3.65 2.11
N VAL A 149 11.03 -4.42 1.24
CA VAL A 149 10.38 -5.54 0.53
C VAL A 149 9.86 -6.58 1.51
N LEU A 150 10.68 -6.92 2.52
CA LEU A 150 10.31 -7.88 3.56
C LEU A 150 9.07 -7.40 4.33
N SER A 151 9.02 -6.12 4.72
CA SER A 151 7.88 -5.55 5.45
C SER A 151 6.61 -5.50 4.60
N ALA A 152 6.70 -5.29 3.29
CA ALA A 152 5.56 -5.34 2.38
C ALA A 152 4.96 -6.75 2.31
N ILE A 153 5.80 -7.78 2.21
CA ILE A 153 5.37 -9.18 2.23
C ILE A 153 4.70 -9.51 3.57
N PHE A 154 5.30 -9.13 4.70
CA PHE A 154 4.70 -9.33 6.01
C PHE A 154 3.34 -8.64 6.14
N GLY A 155 3.18 -7.44 5.62
CA GLY A 155 1.91 -6.71 5.62
C GLY A 155 0.82 -7.45 4.83
N SER A 156 1.16 -7.94 3.64
CA SER A 156 0.24 -8.74 2.82
C SER A 156 -0.18 -10.03 3.53
N VAL A 157 0.75 -10.77 4.11
CA VAL A 157 0.45 -12.00 4.86
C VAL A 157 -0.39 -11.71 6.11
N LEU A 158 -0.07 -10.64 6.84
CA LEU A 158 -0.81 -10.24 8.03
C LEU A 158 -2.27 -9.89 7.70
N SER A 159 -2.52 -9.20 6.59
CA SER A 159 -3.88 -8.87 6.13
C SER A 159 -4.67 -10.13 5.76
N LEU A 160 -4.03 -11.10 5.09
CA LEU A 160 -4.65 -12.39 4.79
C LEU A 160 -5.03 -13.15 6.08
N ILE A 161 -4.11 -13.22 7.04
CA ILE A 161 -4.34 -13.88 8.34
C ILE A 161 -5.51 -13.20 9.08
N ALA A 162 -5.54 -11.87 9.10
CA ALA A 162 -6.64 -11.12 9.73
C ALA A 162 -7.99 -11.46 9.09
N VAL A 163 -8.07 -11.50 7.75
CA VAL A 163 -9.28 -11.91 7.03
C VAL A 163 -9.67 -13.34 7.36
N LEU A 164 -8.72 -14.28 7.39
CA LEU A 164 -8.99 -15.70 7.72
C LEU A 164 -9.49 -15.88 9.16
N ILE A 165 -8.95 -15.11 10.11
CA ILE A 165 -9.42 -15.13 11.51
C ILE A 165 -10.86 -14.56 11.58
N CYS A 166 -11.12 -13.43 10.93
CA CYS A 166 -12.44 -12.81 10.94
C CYS A 166 -13.50 -13.64 10.21
N LYS A 167 -13.12 -14.47 9.24
CA LYS A 167 -14.05 -15.43 8.59
C LYS A 167 -14.68 -16.43 9.57
N LYS A 168 -14.09 -16.64 10.74
CA LYS A 168 -14.65 -17.52 11.79
C LYS A 168 -15.75 -16.81 12.61
N VAL A 169 -15.93 -15.52 12.45
CA VAL A 169 -16.99 -14.74 13.11
C VAL A 169 -18.31 -15.02 12.40
N SER A 170 -19.38 -15.21 13.17
CA SER A 170 -20.74 -15.33 12.64
C SER A 170 -21.06 -14.09 11.78
N ASP A 171 -21.79 -14.29 10.70
CA ASP A 171 -22.21 -13.23 9.78
C ASP A 171 -21.04 -12.45 9.11
N PHE A 172 -19.94 -13.15 8.79
CA PHE A 172 -18.79 -12.54 8.16
C PHE A 172 -19.14 -11.78 6.86
N GLU A 173 -20.01 -12.36 6.01
CA GLU A 173 -20.37 -11.78 4.71
C GLU A 173 -21.26 -10.53 4.85
N SER A 174 -22.07 -10.43 5.91
CA SER A 174 -22.94 -9.29 6.12
C SER A 174 -22.22 -8.13 6.82
N TRP A 175 -21.48 -8.40 7.90
CA TRP A 175 -20.84 -7.39 8.71
C TRP A 175 -19.39 -7.69 9.07
N GLY A 176 -19.04 -8.94 9.34
CA GLY A 176 -17.74 -9.35 9.89
C GLY A 176 -16.54 -8.96 9.02
N TRP A 177 -16.71 -8.80 7.71
CA TRP A 177 -15.67 -8.34 6.79
C TRP A 177 -15.15 -6.92 7.08
N ARG A 178 -15.91 -6.12 7.86
CA ARG A 178 -15.51 -4.77 8.29
C ARG A 178 -14.45 -4.80 9.40
N LEU A 179 -14.39 -5.86 10.18
CA LEU A 179 -13.49 -5.98 11.33
C LEU A 179 -12.01 -5.79 10.97
N PRO A 180 -11.46 -6.43 9.90
CA PRO A 180 -10.07 -6.19 9.50
C PRO A 180 -9.78 -4.72 9.16
N PHE A 181 -10.75 -3.99 8.57
CA PHE A 181 -10.61 -2.56 8.28
C PHE A 181 -10.67 -1.71 9.56
N ILE A 182 -11.52 -2.05 10.52
CA ILE A 182 -11.59 -1.36 11.83
C ILE A 182 -10.30 -1.60 12.61
N PHE A 183 -9.72 -2.80 12.53
CA PHE A 183 -8.45 -3.12 13.17
C PHE A 183 -7.29 -2.27 12.65
N SER A 184 -7.37 -1.78 11.41
CA SER A 184 -6.42 -0.80 10.84
C SER A 184 -6.28 0.45 11.70
N LEU A 185 -7.32 0.86 12.44
CA LEU A 185 -7.22 2.01 13.33
C LEU A 185 -6.17 1.81 14.42
N ALA A 186 -6.20 0.67 15.09
CA ALA A 186 -5.21 0.36 16.13
C ALA A 186 -3.80 0.28 15.54
N MET A 187 -3.67 -0.38 14.39
CA MET A 187 -2.41 -0.51 13.66
C MET A 187 -1.88 0.86 13.20
N GLY A 188 -2.77 1.71 12.67
CA GLY A 188 -2.43 3.07 12.25
C GLY A 188 -1.93 3.93 13.40
N LEU A 189 -2.58 3.88 14.57
CA LEU A 189 -2.13 4.60 15.77
C LEU A 189 -0.74 4.16 16.20
N ILE A 190 -0.44 2.86 16.17
CA ILE A 190 0.89 2.33 16.44
C ILE A 190 1.90 2.90 15.44
N SER A 191 1.57 2.89 14.13
CA SER A 191 2.46 3.41 13.09
C SER A 191 2.72 4.91 13.23
N ILE A 192 1.68 5.70 13.53
CA ILE A 192 1.79 7.13 13.78
C ILE A 192 2.72 7.39 14.97
N TYR A 193 2.52 6.67 16.08
CA TYR A 193 3.38 6.78 17.26
C TYR A 193 4.84 6.42 16.94
N MET A 194 5.06 5.29 16.23
CA MET A 194 6.40 4.85 15.86
C MET A 194 7.13 5.86 14.97
N ARG A 195 6.42 6.50 14.03
CA ARG A 195 6.99 7.57 13.20
C ARG A 195 7.21 8.87 13.98
N TYR A 196 6.34 9.18 14.93
CA TYR A 196 6.45 10.38 15.73
C TYR A 196 7.70 10.40 16.60
N ILE A 197 8.15 9.26 17.11
CA ILE A 197 9.35 9.14 17.96
C ILE A 197 10.67 9.09 17.17
N LEU A 198 10.62 8.96 15.83
CA LEU A 198 11.84 8.95 15.02
C LEU A 198 12.36 10.35 14.75
N ASP A 199 13.68 10.44 14.68
CA ASP A 199 14.36 11.63 14.19
C ASP A 199 14.26 11.75 12.66
N GLU A 200 14.43 12.97 12.17
CA GLU A 200 14.52 13.26 10.74
C GLU A 200 15.82 12.70 10.15
N SER A 201 15.81 12.41 8.83
CA SER A 201 16.96 11.80 8.16
C SER A 201 18.22 12.67 8.27
N PRO A 202 19.42 12.04 8.42
CA PRO A 202 20.67 12.77 8.47
C PRO A 202 20.95 13.57 7.21
N GLU A 203 20.56 13.04 6.05
CA GLU A 203 20.78 13.70 4.76
C GLU A 203 19.91 14.96 4.62
N TYR A 204 18.64 14.89 5.05
CA TYR A 204 17.77 16.07 5.09
C TYR A 204 18.33 17.16 6.01
N LYS A 205 18.83 16.79 7.20
CA LYS A 205 19.46 17.75 8.14
C LYS A 205 20.71 18.42 7.57
N ARG A 206 21.42 17.79 6.62
CA ARG A 206 22.60 18.32 5.95
C ARG A 206 22.28 19.21 4.76
N GLN A 207 21.07 19.11 4.22
CA GLN A 207 20.66 19.86 3.05
C GLN A 207 20.50 21.36 3.37
N LYS A 208 21.39 22.19 2.81
CA LYS A 208 21.40 23.65 3.05
C LYS A 208 20.36 24.41 2.22
N ASN A 209 20.06 23.94 1.00
CA ASN A 209 19.14 24.60 0.07
C ASN A 209 18.26 23.55 -0.64
N PRO A 210 17.06 23.23 -0.10
CA PRO A 210 16.14 22.36 -0.79
C PRO A 210 15.63 23.01 -2.08
N SER A 211 15.54 22.25 -3.16
CA SER A 211 14.98 22.72 -4.44
C SER A 211 13.55 23.19 -4.24
N LYS A 212 13.19 24.34 -4.85
CA LYS A 212 11.81 24.86 -4.81
C LYS A 212 10.83 23.99 -5.61
N LEU A 213 11.32 23.31 -6.66
CA LEU A 213 10.54 22.46 -7.56
C LEU A 213 11.31 21.18 -7.90
N PRO A 214 11.41 20.22 -6.95
CA PRO A 214 12.21 19.01 -7.13
C PRO A 214 11.80 18.19 -8.36
N LEU A 215 10.49 18.08 -8.64
CA LEU A 215 9.99 17.35 -9.80
C LEU A 215 10.43 17.97 -11.12
N LYS A 216 10.43 19.30 -11.24
CA LYS A 216 10.88 20.01 -12.44
C LYS A 216 12.38 19.83 -12.64
N GLU A 217 13.16 19.86 -11.57
CA GLU A 217 14.61 19.63 -11.61
C GLU A 217 14.93 18.20 -12.01
N LEU A 218 14.20 17.21 -11.46
CA LEU A 218 14.32 15.80 -11.84
C LEU A 218 14.11 15.61 -13.35
N LEU A 219 13.02 16.15 -13.89
CA LEU A 219 12.65 15.99 -15.30
C LEU A 219 13.60 16.75 -16.25
N ASN A 220 14.22 17.84 -15.80
CA ASN A 220 15.15 18.62 -16.64
C ASN A 220 16.59 18.14 -16.55
N SER A 221 17.09 17.86 -15.33
CA SER A 221 18.51 17.62 -15.08
C SER A 221 18.85 16.15 -14.92
N TYR A 222 17.87 15.29 -14.55
CA TYR A 222 18.09 13.87 -14.22
C TYR A 222 17.28 12.91 -15.06
N LYS A 223 16.98 13.25 -16.34
CA LYS A 223 16.15 12.43 -17.25
C LYS A 223 16.65 10.99 -17.39
N LYS A 224 17.95 10.79 -17.58
CA LYS A 224 18.54 9.45 -17.80
C LYS A 224 18.43 8.57 -16.57
N PRO A 225 18.85 8.98 -15.35
CA PRO A 225 18.60 8.21 -14.13
C PRO A 225 17.12 7.93 -13.88
N PHE A 226 16.24 8.89 -14.15
CA PHE A 226 14.80 8.74 -14.01
C PHE A 226 14.25 7.63 -14.92
N LEU A 227 14.60 7.65 -16.22
CA LEU A 227 14.12 6.63 -17.16
C LEU A 227 14.69 5.24 -16.83
N ILE A 228 15.93 5.15 -16.36
CA ILE A 228 16.51 3.87 -15.91
C ILE A 228 15.75 3.35 -14.70
N SER A 229 15.42 4.18 -13.70
CA SER A 229 14.65 3.78 -12.51
C SER A 229 13.26 3.28 -12.91
N VAL A 230 12.57 4.00 -13.80
CA VAL A 230 11.25 3.58 -14.32
C VAL A 230 11.35 2.22 -15.02
N GLY A 231 12.38 2.01 -15.85
CA GLY A 231 12.60 0.73 -16.53
C GLY A 231 12.82 -0.43 -15.56
N VAL A 232 13.64 -0.23 -14.53
CA VAL A 232 13.90 -1.23 -13.49
C VAL A 232 12.60 -1.56 -12.73
N ASP A 233 11.85 -0.55 -12.34
CA ASP A 233 10.59 -0.69 -11.58
C ASP A 233 9.53 -1.45 -12.40
N ILE A 234 9.41 -1.17 -13.71
CA ILE A 234 8.53 -1.90 -14.62
C ILE A 234 8.91 -3.37 -14.69
N VAL A 235 10.19 -3.70 -14.85
CA VAL A 235 10.66 -5.10 -14.94
C VAL A 235 10.41 -5.83 -13.62
N GLU A 236 10.74 -5.21 -12.49
CA GLU A 236 10.54 -5.79 -11.15
C GLU A 236 9.07 -6.09 -10.88
N ASN A 237 8.19 -5.11 -11.03
CA ASN A 237 6.76 -5.28 -10.79
C ASN A 237 6.11 -6.25 -11.78
N SER A 238 6.44 -6.16 -13.08
CA SER A 238 5.89 -7.08 -14.08
C SER A 238 6.28 -8.53 -13.77
N SER A 239 7.53 -8.78 -13.40
CA SER A 239 8.02 -10.11 -13.04
C SER A 239 7.29 -10.67 -11.82
N LEU A 240 7.08 -9.84 -10.79
CA LEU A 240 6.35 -10.21 -9.57
C LEU A 240 4.91 -10.61 -9.89
N TYR A 241 4.19 -9.81 -10.67
CA TYR A 241 2.78 -10.08 -11.02
C TYR A 241 2.62 -11.29 -11.95
N ILE A 242 3.53 -11.47 -12.90
CA ILE A 242 3.56 -12.69 -13.74
C ILE A 242 3.72 -13.92 -12.84
N TYR A 243 4.66 -13.88 -11.90
CA TYR A 243 4.89 -15.00 -11.00
C TYR A 243 3.72 -15.26 -10.05
N LEU A 244 3.21 -14.23 -9.36
CA LEU A 244 2.18 -14.39 -8.34
C LEU A 244 0.77 -14.64 -8.92
N VAL A 245 0.43 -14.03 -10.05
CA VAL A 245 -0.92 -14.10 -10.61
C VAL A 245 -0.97 -15.11 -11.74
N PHE A 246 -0.16 -14.95 -12.77
CA PHE A 246 -0.23 -15.77 -13.98
C PHE A 246 0.14 -17.23 -13.69
N PHE A 247 1.21 -17.47 -12.90
CA PHE A 247 1.64 -18.82 -12.55
C PHE A 247 0.57 -19.56 -11.73
N ASN A 248 -0.10 -18.90 -10.78
CA ASN A 248 -1.20 -19.48 -10.03
C ASN A 248 -2.39 -19.86 -10.91
N VAL A 249 -2.76 -18.98 -11.85
CA VAL A 249 -3.86 -19.25 -12.81
C VAL A 249 -3.51 -20.43 -13.71
N LEU A 250 -2.27 -20.45 -14.22
CA LEU A 250 -1.78 -21.54 -15.09
C LEU A 250 -1.76 -22.87 -14.34
N THR A 251 -1.23 -22.88 -13.11
CA THR A 251 -1.14 -24.10 -12.29
C THR A 251 -2.52 -24.66 -11.97
N ASN A 252 -3.46 -23.82 -11.60
CA ASN A 252 -4.83 -24.24 -11.32
C ASN A 252 -5.51 -24.79 -12.60
N LYS A 253 -5.26 -24.19 -13.75
CA LYS A 253 -5.82 -24.65 -15.03
C LYS A 253 -5.24 -25.98 -15.48
N ILE A 254 -3.94 -26.20 -15.28
CA ILE A 254 -3.26 -27.47 -15.58
C ILE A 254 -3.72 -28.58 -14.62
N LEU A 255 -3.83 -28.27 -13.31
CA LEU A 255 -4.29 -29.24 -12.31
C LEU A 255 -5.74 -29.65 -12.52
N THR A 256 -6.63 -28.71 -12.87
CA THR A 256 -8.04 -29.04 -13.20
C THR A 256 -8.17 -29.86 -14.48
N VAL A 257 -7.33 -29.64 -15.47
CA VAL A 257 -7.32 -30.46 -16.70
C VAL A 257 -6.87 -31.90 -16.39
N ASN A 258 -5.85 -32.09 -15.53
CA ASN A 258 -5.39 -33.44 -15.16
C ASN A 258 -6.39 -34.22 -14.28
N THR A 259 -7.27 -33.55 -13.55
CA THR A 259 -8.31 -34.23 -12.74
C THR A 259 -9.50 -34.71 -13.59
N HIS A 260 -9.62 -34.25 -14.84
CA HIS A 260 -10.64 -34.73 -15.79
C HIS A 260 -10.19 -35.91 -16.66
N PHE A 261 -8.92 -36.35 -16.54
CA PHE A 261 -8.38 -37.50 -17.30
C PHE A 261 -8.14 -38.76 -16.45
N ASN A 262 -8.54 -38.78 -15.19
CA ASN A 262 -8.61 -39.95 -14.30
C ASN A 262 -10.07 -40.22 -13.92
#